data_67720ebfb4c389d7d9bf6358ceb70ad4
#
_entry.id   67720ebfb4c389d7d9bf6358ceb70ad4
#
_cell.length_a   1.000
_cell.length_b   1.000
_cell.length_c   1.000
_cell.angle_alpha   90.00
_cell.angle_beta   90.00
_cell.angle_gamma   90.00
#
_symmetry.space_group_name_H-M   'P 1'
#
loop_
_entity.id
_entity.type
_entity.pdbx_description
1 polymer ?
#
loop_
_entity_poly.entity_id
_entity_poly.type
_entity_poly.pdbx_seq_one_letter_code
_entity_poly.pdbx_strand_id
1 'polypeptide(L)'
;MILDPPGMLFLPHNCYNMRIALSQQNYHIGNFDGNLALMTKAVNEAKSQGADIICFSELASCGYPPRDFLEFKDFIRRSMAVVNELCKMSKDIAIVVGAPTVNPEIEGKDLNNSVFFLVGGKVRQIAHKTLLPTYDIFDEYRYFEPSHEFHTVEFQGKKIALTICEDIWNLGNENPLYKVCPLDEMMDQRPDFILNLSASPFSFDHAKDRLEVIRANVLRYKIPMFYTNCYGGQTDILFDGGSVVMSPDGNCFDEMPFFEECLRIYDLDRVVK
;
A
#
# COMPACT_ATOMS: atom_id res chain seq x y z
N MET A 1 -12.18 55.56 16.06
CA MET A 1 -13.16 54.52 16.47
C MET A 1 -13.40 53.69 15.22
N ILE A 2 -12.61 52.63 15.08
CA ILE A 2 -12.65 51.70 13.92
C ILE A 2 -13.44 50.50 14.41
N LEU A 3 -14.60 50.27 13.78
CA LEU A 3 -15.48 49.14 14.10
C LEU A 3 -14.92 47.86 13.42
N ASP A 4 -14.61 46.87 14.24
CA ASP A 4 -14.34 45.51 13.79
C ASP A 4 -15.59 44.88 13.11
N PRO A 5 -15.44 44.12 12.03
CA PRO A 5 -16.56 43.40 11.43
C PRO A 5 -16.95 42.17 12.27
N PRO A 6 -18.25 41.82 12.32
CA PRO A 6 -18.74 40.74 13.17
C PRO A 6 -18.34 39.36 12.67
N GLY A 7 -17.82 38.58 13.61
CA GLY A 7 -17.95 37.16 13.78
C GLY A 7 -17.90 36.27 12.53
N MET A 8 -16.69 35.87 12.12
CA MET A 8 -16.50 34.66 11.33
C MET A 8 -16.78 33.48 12.27
N LEU A 9 -17.96 32.87 12.16
CA LEU A 9 -18.28 31.60 12.80
C LEU A 9 -17.28 30.58 12.27
N PHE A 10 -16.32 30.20 13.10
CA PHE A 10 -15.57 28.95 12.88
C PHE A 10 -16.59 27.80 13.00
N LEU A 11 -17.05 27.31 11.86
CA LEU A 11 -17.70 26.03 11.84
C LEU A 11 -16.73 25.02 12.44
N PRO A 12 -17.14 24.17 13.38
CA PRO A 12 -16.27 23.14 13.90
C PRO A 12 -15.77 22.33 12.71
N HIS A 13 -14.45 22.05 12.65
CA HIS A 13 -13.90 21.09 11.74
C HIS A 13 -14.78 19.83 11.89
N ASN A 14 -15.60 19.55 10.88
CA ASN A 14 -16.25 18.25 10.78
C ASN A 14 -15.11 17.24 10.89
N CYS A 15 -15.06 16.51 12.00
CA CYS A 15 -14.23 15.34 12.16
C CYS A 15 -14.74 14.33 11.11
N TYR A 16 -14.27 14.50 9.87
CA TYR A 16 -14.61 13.56 8.82
C TYR A 16 -13.88 12.27 9.14
N ASN A 17 -14.64 11.26 9.52
CA ASN A 17 -14.12 9.94 9.83
C ASN A 17 -13.74 9.24 8.53
N MET A 18 -12.44 9.17 8.23
CA MET A 18 -11.93 8.51 7.03
C MET A 18 -12.16 7.00 7.08
N ARG A 19 -12.72 6.45 6.02
CA ARG A 19 -13.03 5.02 5.88
C ARG A 19 -12.09 4.37 4.86
N ILE A 20 -11.31 3.40 5.32
CA ILE A 20 -10.26 2.75 4.55
C ILE A 20 -10.68 1.30 4.26
N ALA A 21 -10.76 0.94 2.99
CA ALA A 21 -11.01 -0.42 2.54
C ALA A 21 -9.67 -1.13 2.24
N LEU A 22 -9.50 -2.33 2.76
CA LEU A 22 -8.43 -3.24 2.35
C LEU A 22 -9.02 -4.34 1.47
N SER A 23 -8.39 -4.62 0.34
CA SER A 23 -8.84 -5.61 -0.64
C SER A 23 -7.80 -6.72 -0.81
N GLN A 24 -8.06 -7.84 -0.15
CA GLN A 24 -7.28 -9.07 -0.22
C GLN A 24 -7.80 -9.93 -1.35
N GLN A 25 -7.01 -10.07 -2.42
CA GLN A 25 -7.41 -10.71 -3.67
C GLN A 25 -6.34 -11.68 -4.16
N ASN A 26 -6.72 -12.58 -5.08
CA ASN A 26 -5.81 -13.49 -5.78
C ASN A 26 -5.49 -12.92 -7.17
N TYR A 27 -4.41 -12.17 -7.28
CA TYR A 27 -3.95 -11.61 -8.55
C TYR A 27 -3.03 -12.59 -9.28
N HIS A 28 -3.35 -12.88 -10.54
CA HIS A 28 -2.54 -13.78 -11.36
C HIS A 28 -1.52 -13.05 -12.22
N ILE A 29 -0.30 -13.56 -12.26
CA ILE A 29 0.79 -13.00 -13.08
C ILE A 29 0.37 -12.94 -14.55
N GLY A 30 0.43 -11.74 -15.13
CA GLY A 30 0.11 -11.49 -16.54
C GLY A 30 -1.38 -11.55 -16.91
N ASN A 31 -2.27 -11.86 -15.99
CA ASN A 31 -3.72 -11.83 -16.22
C ASN A 31 -4.28 -10.41 -15.98
N PHE A 32 -3.82 -9.45 -16.78
CA PHE A 32 -4.15 -8.04 -16.61
C PHE A 32 -5.65 -7.75 -16.60
N ASP A 33 -6.40 -8.37 -17.52
CA ASP A 33 -7.84 -8.17 -17.64
C ASP A 33 -8.60 -8.77 -16.44
N GLY A 34 -8.17 -9.96 -15.97
CA GLY A 34 -8.73 -10.61 -14.78
C GLY A 34 -8.42 -9.82 -13.51
N ASN A 35 -7.17 -9.37 -13.34
CA ASN A 35 -6.77 -8.54 -12.20
C ASN A 35 -7.54 -7.22 -12.18
N LEU A 36 -7.71 -6.55 -13.33
CA LEU A 36 -8.52 -5.35 -13.46
C LEU A 36 -9.98 -5.60 -13.09
N ALA A 37 -10.56 -6.72 -13.54
CA ALA A 37 -11.94 -7.08 -13.22
C ALA A 37 -12.14 -7.28 -11.71
N LEU A 38 -11.22 -7.99 -11.03
CA LEU A 38 -11.24 -8.16 -9.58
C LEU A 38 -11.17 -6.80 -8.85
N MET A 39 -10.20 -5.96 -9.21
CA MET A 39 -10.06 -4.64 -8.61
C MET A 39 -11.25 -3.74 -8.90
N THR A 40 -11.83 -3.79 -10.11
CA THR A 40 -13.04 -3.03 -10.48
C THR A 40 -14.23 -3.42 -9.60
N LYS A 41 -14.43 -4.73 -9.38
CA LYS A 41 -15.49 -5.24 -8.48
C LYS A 41 -15.29 -4.69 -7.06
N ALA A 42 -14.07 -4.79 -6.53
CA ALA A 42 -13.73 -4.32 -5.19
C ALA A 42 -13.88 -2.80 -5.03
N VAL A 43 -13.46 -2.00 -6.03
CA VAL A 43 -13.66 -0.54 -6.03
C VAL A 43 -15.14 -0.18 -5.96
N ASN A 44 -15.98 -0.82 -6.79
CA ASN A 44 -17.42 -0.54 -6.80
C ASN A 44 -18.09 -0.95 -5.48
N GLU A 45 -17.68 -2.07 -4.90
CA GLU A 45 -18.17 -2.53 -3.59
C GLU A 45 -17.76 -1.56 -2.48
N ALA A 46 -16.47 -1.18 -2.41
CA ALA A 46 -15.97 -0.22 -1.43
C ALA A 46 -16.69 1.14 -1.53
N LYS A 47 -16.90 1.65 -2.77
CA LYS A 47 -17.69 2.87 -3.00
C LYS A 47 -19.11 2.75 -2.50
N SER A 48 -19.79 1.65 -2.80
CA SER A 48 -21.18 1.44 -2.37
C SER A 48 -21.34 1.40 -0.86
N GLN A 49 -20.28 0.99 -0.16
CA GLN A 49 -20.21 0.96 1.30
C GLN A 49 -19.65 2.25 1.90
N GLY A 50 -19.32 3.27 1.09
CA GLY A 50 -18.87 4.58 1.54
C GLY A 50 -17.42 4.62 2.03
N ALA A 51 -16.53 3.85 1.41
CA ALA A 51 -15.09 3.98 1.65
C ALA A 51 -14.51 5.21 0.95
N ASP A 52 -13.56 5.88 1.60
CA ASP A 52 -12.83 7.02 1.05
C ASP A 52 -11.56 6.59 0.30
N ILE A 53 -10.95 5.50 0.78
CA ILE A 53 -9.75 4.90 0.21
C ILE A 53 -9.99 3.40 0.04
N ILE A 54 -9.51 2.83 -1.06
CA ILE A 54 -9.31 1.39 -1.19
C ILE A 54 -7.85 1.09 -1.48
N CYS A 55 -7.28 0.12 -0.75
CA CYS A 55 -5.89 -0.31 -0.87
C CYS A 55 -5.84 -1.75 -1.40
N PHE A 56 -5.05 -1.95 -2.45
CA PHE A 56 -4.72 -3.24 -3.04
C PHE A 56 -3.31 -3.67 -2.64
N SER A 57 -2.93 -4.91 -2.94
CA SER A 57 -1.62 -5.45 -2.60
C SER A 57 -0.49 -4.98 -3.52
N GLU A 58 0.74 -5.32 -3.18
CA GLU A 58 1.94 -5.11 -3.98
C GLU A 58 1.79 -5.73 -5.37
N LEU A 59 2.21 -4.99 -6.42
CA LEU A 59 2.16 -5.39 -7.84
C LEU A 59 0.80 -5.99 -8.28
N ALA A 60 -0.30 -5.59 -7.64
CA ALA A 60 -1.64 -6.13 -7.92
C ALA A 60 -2.06 -5.98 -9.39
N SER A 61 -1.55 -4.98 -10.09
CA SER A 61 -1.84 -4.75 -11.52
C SER A 61 -1.37 -5.88 -12.42
N CYS A 62 -0.27 -6.54 -12.08
CA CYS A 62 0.35 -7.59 -12.91
C CYS A 62 0.49 -8.94 -12.22
N GLY A 63 0.23 -9.03 -10.90
CA GLY A 63 0.48 -10.21 -10.06
C GLY A 63 1.93 -10.31 -9.60
N TYR A 64 2.16 -10.91 -8.43
CA TYR A 64 3.48 -11.06 -7.80
C TYR A 64 3.82 -12.56 -7.62
N PRO A 65 5.08 -12.99 -7.84
CA PRO A 65 6.21 -12.26 -8.40
C PRO A 65 6.28 -12.40 -9.93
N PRO A 66 6.34 -11.29 -10.68
CA PRO A 66 6.36 -11.37 -12.15
C PRO A 66 7.69 -11.86 -12.73
N ARG A 67 8.78 -11.82 -11.97
CA ARG A 67 10.11 -12.32 -12.38
C ARG A 67 10.52 -11.82 -13.79
N ASP A 68 11.05 -12.67 -14.64
CA ASP A 68 11.56 -12.33 -15.99
C ASP A 68 10.50 -11.73 -16.94
N PHE A 69 9.20 -11.81 -16.60
CA PHE A 69 8.19 -11.06 -17.37
C PHE A 69 8.42 -9.54 -17.33
N LEU A 70 9.10 -9.04 -16.28
CA LEU A 70 9.47 -7.63 -16.16
C LEU A 70 10.43 -7.14 -17.25
N GLU A 71 11.16 -8.04 -17.92
CA GLU A 71 12.05 -7.71 -19.05
C GLU A 71 11.26 -7.38 -20.34
N PHE A 72 9.97 -7.71 -20.39
CA PHE A 72 9.14 -7.46 -21.57
C PHE A 72 8.42 -6.12 -21.49
N LYS A 73 8.76 -5.19 -22.36
CA LYS A 73 8.13 -3.86 -22.42
C LYS A 73 6.61 -3.92 -22.56
N ASP A 74 6.07 -4.93 -23.26
CA ASP A 74 4.61 -5.12 -23.40
C ASP A 74 3.97 -5.49 -22.05
N PHE A 75 4.63 -6.28 -21.23
CA PHE A 75 4.16 -6.61 -19.88
C PHE A 75 4.00 -5.36 -19.02
N ILE A 76 5.03 -4.50 -18.98
CA ILE A 76 4.99 -3.22 -18.25
C ILE A 76 3.90 -2.32 -18.80
N ARG A 77 3.79 -2.17 -20.14
CA ARG A 77 2.75 -1.37 -20.79
C ARG A 77 1.33 -1.85 -20.43
N ARG A 78 1.09 -3.16 -20.40
CA ARG A 78 -0.22 -3.74 -20.03
C ARG A 78 -0.53 -3.55 -18.55
N SER A 79 0.46 -3.73 -17.68
CA SER A 79 0.33 -3.44 -16.24
C SER A 79 -0.07 -1.96 -16.01
N MET A 80 0.60 -1.04 -16.69
CA MET A 80 0.26 0.39 -16.61
C MET A 80 -1.12 0.72 -17.21
N ALA A 81 -1.59 -0.04 -18.20
CA ALA A 81 -2.96 0.12 -18.71
C ALA A 81 -4.01 -0.20 -17.63
N VAL A 82 -3.76 -1.20 -16.77
CA VAL A 82 -4.61 -1.49 -15.60
C VAL A 82 -4.67 -0.29 -14.65
N VAL A 83 -3.52 0.29 -14.32
CA VAL A 83 -3.45 1.49 -13.45
C VAL A 83 -4.24 2.66 -14.07
N ASN A 84 -4.12 2.86 -15.39
CA ASN A 84 -4.84 3.92 -16.09
C ASN A 84 -6.37 3.73 -16.05
N GLU A 85 -6.87 2.49 -16.16
CA GLU A 85 -8.31 2.21 -16.01
C GLU A 85 -8.78 2.47 -14.57
N LEU A 86 -8.03 2.02 -13.56
CA LEU A 86 -8.32 2.33 -12.16
C LEU A 86 -8.29 3.84 -11.88
N CYS A 87 -7.37 4.56 -12.52
CA CYS A 87 -7.29 6.01 -12.38
C CYS A 87 -8.60 6.69 -12.83
N LYS A 88 -9.24 6.23 -13.91
CA LYS A 88 -10.55 6.74 -14.35
C LYS A 88 -11.66 6.50 -13.33
N MET A 89 -11.53 5.44 -12.53
CA MET A 89 -12.49 5.06 -11.48
C MET A 89 -12.29 5.84 -10.17
N SER A 90 -11.14 6.50 -9.99
CA SER A 90 -10.76 7.18 -8.74
C SER A 90 -11.40 8.58 -8.56
N LYS A 91 -12.55 8.85 -9.22
CA LYS A 91 -13.22 10.16 -9.12
C LYS A 91 -13.83 10.43 -7.75
N ASP A 92 -14.44 9.40 -7.16
CA ASP A 92 -15.21 9.51 -5.92
C ASP A 92 -14.62 8.67 -4.77
N ILE A 93 -13.50 8.00 -5.00
CA ILE A 93 -12.75 7.18 -4.02
C ILE A 93 -11.26 7.26 -4.36
N ALA A 94 -10.39 7.38 -3.37
CA ALA A 94 -8.97 7.21 -3.62
C ALA A 94 -8.63 5.72 -3.79
N ILE A 95 -7.77 5.40 -4.77
CA ILE A 95 -7.35 4.04 -5.07
C ILE A 95 -5.83 3.95 -4.89
N VAL A 96 -5.39 3.00 -4.06
CA VAL A 96 -3.98 2.72 -3.80
C VAL A 96 -3.64 1.36 -4.39
N VAL A 97 -2.73 1.32 -5.39
CA VAL A 97 -2.45 0.11 -6.17
C VAL A 97 -0.98 -0.02 -6.51
N GLY A 98 -0.46 -1.26 -6.40
CA GLY A 98 0.91 -1.62 -6.76
C GLY A 98 1.06 -1.96 -8.26
N ALA A 99 2.12 -1.44 -8.89
CA ALA A 99 2.49 -1.72 -10.28
C ALA A 99 3.98 -1.48 -10.54
N PRO A 100 4.62 -2.19 -11.47
CA PRO A 100 5.96 -1.84 -11.94
C PRO A 100 5.92 -0.57 -12.80
N THR A 101 6.90 0.30 -12.64
CA THR A 101 7.10 1.49 -13.48
C THR A 101 8.48 1.51 -14.11
N VAL A 102 8.60 2.20 -15.24
CA VAL A 102 9.92 2.46 -15.84
C VAL A 102 10.65 3.48 -14.98
N ASN A 103 11.89 3.19 -14.61
CA ASN A 103 12.77 4.16 -14.00
C ASN A 103 13.15 5.23 -15.04
N PRO A 104 12.91 6.52 -14.78
CA PRO A 104 13.28 7.57 -15.72
C PRO A 104 14.77 7.87 -15.77
N GLU A 105 15.53 7.45 -14.73
CA GLU A 105 16.96 7.68 -14.65
C GLU A 105 17.73 6.70 -15.55
N ILE A 106 18.89 7.14 -16.05
CA ILE A 106 19.75 6.30 -16.89
C ILE A 106 20.55 5.32 -16.03
N GLU A 107 20.88 5.75 -14.81
CA GLU A 107 21.62 4.95 -13.85
C GLU A 107 20.67 3.99 -13.09
N GLY A 108 21.22 2.84 -12.72
CA GLY A 108 20.51 1.84 -11.92
C GLY A 108 19.75 0.82 -12.76
N LYS A 109 18.65 0.31 -12.19
CA LYS A 109 17.77 -0.66 -12.86
C LYS A 109 16.72 0.05 -13.69
N ASP A 110 16.22 -0.63 -14.72
CA ASP A 110 15.23 -0.07 -15.66
C ASP A 110 13.85 0.15 -15.04
N LEU A 111 13.55 -0.47 -13.89
CA LEU A 111 12.22 -0.47 -13.30
C LEU A 111 12.24 -0.11 -11.81
N ASN A 112 11.08 0.39 -11.33
CA ASN A 112 10.78 0.51 -9.91
C ASN A 112 9.55 -0.34 -9.54
N ASN A 113 9.54 -0.94 -8.36
CA ASN A 113 8.34 -1.47 -7.73
C ASN A 113 7.60 -0.31 -7.07
N SER A 114 6.40 0.00 -7.54
CA SER A 114 5.75 1.28 -7.26
C SER A 114 4.36 1.13 -6.69
N VAL A 115 3.97 2.08 -5.85
CA VAL A 115 2.60 2.29 -5.40
C VAL A 115 2.06 3.61 -5.97
N PHE A 116 0.86 3.55 -6.52
CA PHE A 116 0.13 4.69 -7.04
C PHE A 116 -0.97 5.09 -6.06
N PHE A 117 -1.03 6.38 -5.74
CA PHE A 117 -2.17 7.00 -5.07
C PHE A 117 -2.98 7.76 -6.12
N LEU A 118 -4.15 7.21 -6.47
CA LEU A 118 -5.03 7.72 -7.52
C LEU A 118 -6.24 8.41 -6.87
N VAL A 119 -6.54 9.64 -7.26
CA VAL A 119 -7.70 10.39 -6.74
C VAL A 119 -8.17 11.46 -7.73
N GLY A 120 -9.47 11.67 -7.83
CA GLY A 120 -10.06 12.65 -8.72
C GLY A 120 -9.80 12.38 -10.21
N GLY A 121 -9.61 11.12 -10.58
CA GLY A 121 -9.28 10.70 -11.94
C GLY A 121 -7.83 11.00 -12.36
N LYS A 122 -6.94 11.22 -11.40
CA LYS A 122 -5.52 11.57 -11.64
C LYS A 122 -4.60 10.78 -10.72
N VAL A 123 -3.35 10.61 -11.15
CA VAL A 123 -2.26 10.16 -10.29
C VAL A 123 -1.88 11.34 -9.39
N ARG A 124 -2.11 11.20 -8.09
CA ARG A 124 -1.76 12.21 -7.08
C ARG A 124 -0.31 12.08 -6.65
N GLN A 125 0.14 10.84 -6.45
CA GLN A 125 1.50 10.51 -6.03
C GLN A 125 1.89 9.12 -6.49
N ILE A 126 3.18 8.93 -6.72
CA ILE A 126 3.83 7.62 -6.90
C ILE A 126 4.92 7.55 -5.85
N ALA A 127 5.00 6.44 -5.14
CA ALA A 127 6.13 6.11 -4.29
C ALA A 127 6.73 4.77 -4.76
N HIS A 128 8.03 4.58 -4.53
CA HIS A 128 8.76 3.40 -4.97
C HIS A 128 9.31 2.64 -3.76
N LYS A 129 9.36 1.32 -3.88
CA LYS A 129 9.92 0.44 -2.86
C LYS A 129 11.40 0.73 -2.65
N THR A 130 11.80 0.81 -1.40
CA THR A 130 13.20 1.07 -1.00
C THR A 130 13.92 -0.23 -0.69
N LEU A 131 13.31 -1.11 0.09
CA LEU A 131 13.95 -2.34 0.53
C LEU A 131 13.59 -3.48 -0.42
N LEU A 132 14.56 -3.91 -1.22
CA LEU A 132 14.40 -4.94 -2.24
C LEU A 132 15.02 -6.25 -1.75
N PRO A 133 14.22 -7.23 -1.31
CA PRO A 133 14.73 -8.49 -0.79
C PRO A 133 15.40 -9.32 -1.88
N THR A 134 16.52 -9.96 -1.51
CA THR A 134 17.33 -10.86 -2.36
C THR A 134 17.70 -12.14 -1.63
N TYR A 135 16.85 -12.55 -0.72
CA TYR A 135 17.04 -13.75 0.09
C TYR A 135 15.84 -14.70 -0.08
N ASP A 136 16.07 -15.97 0.23
CA ASP A 136 15.08 -17.05 0.11
C ASP A 136 14.49 -17.12 -1.31
N ILE A 137 13.21 -16.85 -1.47
CA ILE A 137 12.49 -16.89 -2.74
C ILE A 137 12.51 -15.56 -3.51
N PHE A 138 13.05 -14.51 -2.90
CA PHE A 138 13.05 -13.16 -3.44
C PHE A 138 14.29 -12.86 -4.29
N ASP A 139 14.08 -12.18 -5.41
CA ASP A 139 15.14 -11.68 -6.29
C ASP A 139 14.77 -10.30 -6.87
N GLU A 140 14.25 -9.41 -6.01
CA GLU A 140 13.70 -8.13 -6.48
C GLU A 140 14.78 -7.16 -6.97
N TYR A 141 15.94 -7.13 -6.31
CA TYR A 141 17.05 -6.27 -6.73
C TYR A 141 17.58 -6.60 -8.14
N ARG A 142 17.26 -7.77 -8.67
CA ARG A 142 17.56 -8.11 -10.07
C ARG A 142 16.85 -7.18 -11.05
N TYR A 143 15.61 -6.77 -10.75
CA TYR A 143 14.73 -6.07 -11.67
C TYR A 143 14.50 -4.61 -11.30
N PHE A 144 14.46 -4.29 -10.00
CA PHE A 144 14.02 -3.00 -9.52
C PHE A 144 15.17 -2.16 -8.95
N GLU A 145 15.07 -0.86 -9.14
CA GLU A 145 15.91 0.14 -8.49
C GLU A 145 15.31 0.52 -7.14
N PRO A 146 16.10 0.52 -6.03
CA PRO A 146 15.62 0.97 -4.73
C PRO A 146 15.36 2.47 -4.72
N SER A 147 14.27 2.88 -4.08
CA SER A 147 13.99 4.31 -3.88
C SER A 147 14.91 4.93 -2.83
N HIS A 148 15.20 6.21 -3.04
CA HIS A 148 15.85 7.09 -2.08
C HIS A 148 14.99 8.31 -1.73
N GLU A 149 13.71 8.30 -2.13
CA GLU A 149 12.76 9.37 -1.88
C GLU A 149 11.67 8.91 -0.91
N PHE A 150 11.41 9.72 0.12
CA PHE A 150 10.52 9.39 1.22
C PHE A 150 9.48 10.50 1.42
N HIS A 151 8.31 10.31 0.85
CA HIS A 151 7.25 11.32 0.88
C HIS A 151 5.92 10.74 1.36
N THR A 152 5.23 11.48 2.21
CA THR A 152 3.84 11.20 2.56
C THR A 152 2.91 11.76 1.50
N VAL A 153 1.74 11.14 1.31
CA VAL A 153 0.66 11.71 0.50
C VAL A 153 -0.39 12.36 1.40
N GLU A 154 -0.86 13.54 1.00
CA GLU A 154 -1.93 14.23 1.72
C GLU A 154 -3.28 14.02 1.04
N PHE A 155 -4.25 13.53 1.82
CA PHE A 155 -5.62 13.28 1.37
C PHE A 155 -6.62 13.59 2.48
N GLN A 156 -7.62 14.43 2.18
CA GLN A 156 -8.69 14.83 3.11
C GLN A 156 -8.16 15.29 4.49
N GLY A 157 -7.06 16.04 4.50
CA GLY A 157 -6.45 16.57 5.72
C GLY A 157 -5.65 15.55 6.54
N LYS A 158 -5.45 14.34 6.03
CA LYS A 158 -4.59 13.30 6.60
C LYS A 158 -3.33 13.12 5.77
N LYS A 159 -2.20 12.88 6.44
CA LYS A 159 -0.94 12.49 5.83
C LYS A 159 -0.75 10.98 5.93
N ILE A 160 -0.46 10.35 4.83
CA ILE A 160 -0.39 8.90 4.70
C ILE A 160 1.04 8.50 4.33
N ALA A 161 1.68 7.66 5.12
CA ALA A 161 2.91 7.00 4.74
C ALA A 161 2.58 5.78 3.85
N LEU A 162 3.05 5.80 2.60
CA LEU A 162 2.93 4.68 1.68
C LEU A 162 4.20 3.85 1.73
N THR A 163 4.07 2.55 2.01
CA THR A 163 5.19 1.59 2.06
C THR A 163 4.83 0.33 1.28
N ILE A 164 5.84 -0.37 0.80
CA ILE A 164 5.66 -1.60 0.02
C ILE A 164 6.39 -2.74 0.73
N CYS A 165 5.63 -3.72 1.22
CA CYS A 165 6.09 -5.00 1.76
C CYS A 165 7.30 -4.88 2.69
N GLU A 166 8.50 -5.17 2.18
CA GLU A 166 9.77 -5.19 2.91
C GLU A 166 10.14 -3.84 3.57
N ASP A 167 9.58 -2.71 3.12
CA ASP A 167 9.90 -1.38 3.64
C ASP A 167 9.67 -1.22 5.15
N ILE A 168 8.87 -2.10 5.77
CA ILE A 168 8.62 -2.12 7.22
C ILE A 168 9.53 -3.08 8.00
N TRP A 169 10.41 -3.86 7.32
CA TRP A 169 11.21 -4.92 7.93
C TRP A 169 12.60 -4.49 8.43
N ASN A 170 12.97 -3.23 8.23
CA ASN A 170 14.22 -2.67 8.75
C ASN A 170 14.01 -1.66 9.87
N LEU A 171 13.17 -1.99 10.83
CA LEU A 171 12.87 -1.13 11.97
C LEU A 171 14.13 -0.82 12.76
N GLY A 172 14.38 0.49 13.01
CA GLY A 172 15.57 0.93 13.74
C GLY A 172 16.88 0.73 12.97
N ASN A 173 16.80 0.39 11.69
CA ASN A 173 17.97 0.09 10.86
C ASN A 173 18.84 -1.06 11.40
N GLU A 174 18.19 -2.07 11.97
CA GLU A 174 18.87 -3.22 12.62
C GLU A 174 19.14 -4.38 11.65
N ASN A 175 18.41 -4.44 10.52
CA ASN A 175 18.64 -5.48 9.52
C ASN A 175 19.91 -5.19 8.70
N PRO A 176 20.95 -6.04 8.78
CA PRO A 176 22.24 -5.80 8.12
C PRO A 176 22.20 -5.82 6.60
N LEU A 177 21.09 -6.28 6.01
CA LEU A 177 20.89 -6.28 4.56
C LEU A 177 20.58 -4.88 4.02
N TYR A 178 20.13 -3.95 4.87
CA TYR A 178 19.66 -2.64 4.46
C TYR A 178 20.41 -1.51 5.16
N LYS A 179 20.42 -0.33 4.54
CA LYS A 179 21.12 0.85 5.04
C LYS A 179 20.18 1.94 5.55
N VAL A 180 18.88 1.80 5.33
CA VAL A 180 17.88 2.82 5.64
C VAL A 180 16.61 2.15 6.18
N CYS A 181 15.92 2.85 7.06
CA CYS A 181 14.56 2.53 7.49
C CYS A 181 13.60 3.52 6.84
N PRO A 182 12.82 3.13 5.82
CA PRO A 182 11.96 4.06 5.06
C PRO A 182 10.98 4.83 5.94
N LEU A 183 10.43 4.20 6.97
CA LEU A 183 9.50 4.87 7.88
C LEU A 183 10.20 5.93 8.75
N ASP A 184 11.43 5.70 9.23
CA ASP A 184 12.18 6.72 9.98
C ASP A 184 12.34 8.01 9.16
N GLU A 185 12.62 7.87 7.83
CA GLU A 185 12.77 9.00 6.90
C GLU A 185 11.47 9.78 6.65
N MET A 186 10.32 9.14 6.84
CA MET A 186 9.00 9.77 6.65
C MET A 186 8.45 10.46 7.91
N MET A 187 8.97 10.15 9.11
CA MET A 187 8.37 10.60 10.38
C MET A 187 8.41 12.10 10.60
N ASP A 188 9.40 12.81 10.05
CA ASP A 188 9.46 14.27 10.13
C ASP A 188 8.27 14.95 9.42
N GLN A 189 7.64 14.26 8.48
CA GLN A 189 6.45 14.73 7.78
C GLN A 189 5.16 14.51 8.60
N ARG A 190 5.24 13.78 9.73
CA ARG A 190 4.14 13.48 10.66
C ARG A 190 2.95 12.82 10.00
N PRO A 191 3.11 11.60 9.47
CA PRO A 191 1.98 10.84 8.92
C PRO A 191 0.97 10.50 10.02
N ASP A 192 -0.32 10.48 9.66
CA ASP A 192 -1.42 10.07 10.54
C ASP A 192 -1.57 8.54 10.60
N PHE A 193 -1.21 7.84 9.52
CA PHE A 193 -1.24 6.38 9.43
C PHE A 193 -0.37 5.85 8.30
N ILE A 194 -0.13 4.53 8.33
CA ILE A 194 0.65 3.81 7.32
C ILE A 194 -0.29 2.94 6.49
N LEU A 195 -0.16 2.99 5.16
CA LEU A 195 -0.67 1.99 4.23
C LEU A 195 0.52 1.17 3.71
N ASN A 196 0.51 -0.12 3.99
CA ASN A 196 1.52 -1.04 3.49
C ASN A 196 0.87 -2.02 2.49
N LEU A 197 1.40 -2.05 1.27
CA LEU A 197 1.00 -2.96 0.21
C LEU A 197 1.97 -4.11 0.16
N SER A 198 1.49 -5.33 0.36
CA SER A 198 2.35 -6.51 0.45
C SER A 198 1.94 -7.64 -0.49
N ALA A 199 2.94 -8.44 -0.84
CA ALA A 199 2.81 -9.78 -1.35
C ALA A 199 3.73 -10.69 -0.50
N SER A 200 3.33 -10.88 0.75
CA SER A 200 4.06 -11.63 1.75
C SER A 200 3.73 -13.12 1.65
N PRO A 201 4.72 -13.99 1.38
CA PRO A 201 4.49 -15.40 1.14
C PRO A 201 4.13 -16.16 2.41
N PHE A 202 3.51 -17.31 2.21
CA PHE A 202 3.24 -18.26 3.28
C PHE A 202 4.48 -19.06 3.62
N SER A 203 4.84 -19.10 4.90
CA SER A 203 5.63 -20.16 5.52
C SER A 203 5.11 -20.43 6.92
N PHE A 204 5.56 -21.52 7.53
CA PHE A 204 4.96 -22.02 8.80
C PHE A 204 4.92 -20.99 9.93
N ASP A 205 5.98 -20.18 10.10
CA ASP A 205 6.06 -19.18 11.17
C ASP A 205 5.87 -17.73 10.66
N HIS A 206 5.85 -17.52 9.35
CA HIS A 206 5.94 -16.18 8.75
C HIS A 206 4.75 -15.26 9.11
N ALA A 207 3.55 -15.81 9.27
CA ALA A 207 2.38 -15.01 9.68
C ALA A 207 2.58 -14.40 11.07
N LYS A 208 3.20 -15.12 11.99
CA LYS A 208 3.54 -14.64 13.34
C LYS A 208 4.62 -13.55 13.27
N ASP A 209 5.69 -13.80 12.53
CA ASP A 209 6.79 -12.84 12.37
C ASP A 209 6.29 -11.53 11.72
N ARG A 210 5.44 -11.65 10.70
CA ARG A 210 4.76 -10.52 10.06
C ARG A 210 3.94 -9.69 11.05
N LEU A 211 3.13 -10.33 11.88
CA LEU A 211 2.33 -9.65 12.89
C LEU A 211 3.22 -8.93 13.93
N GLU A 212 4.34 -9.53 14.32
CA GLU A 212 5.32 -8.95 15.25
C GLU A 212 6.02 -7.72 14.64
N VAL A 213 6.40 -7.79 13.36
CA VAL A 213 7.00 -6.65 12.63
C VAL A 213 6.00 -5.49 12.52
N ILE A 214 4.75 -5.77 12.13
CA ILE A 214 3.69 -4.74 12.08
C ILE A 214 3.52 -4.11 13.47
N ARG A 215 3.44 -4.92 14.53
CA ARG A 215 3.29 -4.45 15.93
C ARG A 215 4.47 -3.58 16.35
N ALA A 216 5.69 -3.99 16.07
CA ALA A 216 6.89 -3.24 16.42
C ALA A 216 6.90 -1.85 15.77
N ASN A 217 6.52 -1.75 14.49
CA ASN A 217 6.42 -0.49 13.78
C ASN A 217 5.37 0.45 14.39
N VAL A 218 4.14 -0.01 14.62
CA VAL A 218 3.09 0.85 15.21
C VAL A 218 3.43 1.29 16.63
N LEU A 219 4.08 0.43 17.42
CA LEU A 219 4.54 0.80 18.77
C LEU A 219 5.65 1.84 18.76
N ARG A 220 6.56 1.79 17.75
CA ARG A 220 7.63 2.78 17.61
C ARG A 220 7.08 4.14 17.19
N TYR A 221 6.25 4.16 16.15
CA TYR A 221 5.80 5.43 15.54
C TYR A 221 4.51 5.99 16.15
N LYS A 222 3.78 5.19 16.93
CA LYS A 222 2.51 5.58 17.58
C LYS A 222 1.41 6.00 16.60
N ILE A 223 1.42 5.40 15.41
CA ILE A 223 0.38 5.57 14.38
C ILE A 223 -0.12 4.20 13.91
N PRO A 224 -1.39 4.08 13.48
CA PRO A 224 -1.94 2.81 13.03
C PRO A 224 -1.36 2.38 11.69
N MET A 225 -1.36 1.08 11.43
CA MET A 225 -0.98 0.49 10.15
C MET A 225 -2.12 -0.33 9.56
N PHE A 226 -2.37 -0.10 8.27
CA PHE A 226 -3.26 -0.88 7.42
C PHE A 226 -2.38 -1.65 6.45
N TYR A 227 -2.26 -2.94 6.67
CA TYR A 227 -1.41 -3.87 5.93
C TYR A 227 -2.28 -4.72 5.00
N THR A 228 -2.11 -4.55 3.69
CA THR A 228 -2.88 -5.29 2.68
C THR A 228 -2.01 -6.35 2.04
N ASN A 229 -2.39 -7.62 2.17
CA ASN A 229 -1.71 -8.75 1.54
C ASN A 229 -2.57 -9.37 0.42
N CYS A 230 -1.93 -10.09 -0.52
CA CYS A 230 -2.63 -10.95 -1.47
C CYS A 230 -2.74 -12.38 -0.93
N TYR A 231 -3.59 -13.18 -1.55
CA TYR A 231 -3.64 -14.64 -1.30
C TYR A 231 -3.61 -15.43 -2.62
N GLY A 232 -3.36 -16.71 -2.53
CA GLY A 232 -3.38 -17.63 -3.66
C GLY A 232 -2.03 -18.23 -4.00
N GLY A 233 -1.98 -19.01 -5.08
CA GLY A 233 -0.75 -19.65 -5.55
C GLY A 233 -0.26 -19.01 -6.84
N GLN A 234 1.02 -18.65 -6.86
CA GLN A 234 1.69 -18.13 -8.06
C GLN A 234 3.00 -18.87 -8.25
N THR A 235 3.15 -19.52 -9.42
CA THR A 235 4.33 -20.36 -9.71
C THR A 235 4.55 -21.42 -8.61
N ASP A 236 5.59 -21.29 -7.83
CA ASP A 236 6.03 -22.15 -6.73
C ASP A 236 5.81 -21.52 -5.34
N ILE A 237 5.10 -20.39 -5.27
CA ILE A 237 4.88 -19.61 -4.04
C ILE A 237 3.40 -19.58 -3.69
N LEU A 238 3.11 -19.77 -2.40
CA LEU A 238 1.79 -19.55 -1.82
C LEU A 238 1.78 -18.25 -1.04
N PHE A 239 0.68 -17.50 -1.18
CA PHE A 239 0.38 -16.31 -0.40
C PHE A 239 -0.84 -16.60 0.47
N ASP A 240 -0.75 -16.28 1.74
CA ASP A 240 -1.74 -16.68 2.74
C ASP A 240 -2.85 -15.63 2.96
N GLY A 241 -2.69 -14.41 2.47
CA GLY A 241 -3.60 -13.32 2.85
C GLY A 241 -3.29 -12.81 4.25
N GLY A 242 -4.26 -12.88 5.16
CA GLY A 242 -4.07 -12.40 6.53
C GLY A 242 -3.70 -10.93 6.57
N SER A 243 -4.40 -10.08 5.78
CA SER A 243 -4.27 -8.63 5.86
C SER A 243 -4.62 -8.14 7.26
N VAL A 244 -3.89 -7.13 7.77
CA VAL A 244 -3.96 -6.73 9.18
C VAL A 244 -4.23 -5.24 9.31
N VAL A 245 -5.06 -4.89 10.29
CA VAL A 245 -5.17 -3.52 10.82
C VAL A 245 -4.66 -3.52 12.26
N MET A 246 -3.65 -2.70 12.53
CA MET A 246 -3.00 -2.61 13.83
C MET A 246 -3.18 -1.21 14.40
N SER A 247 -3.67 -1.13 15.64
CA SER A 247 -3.86 0.12 16.38
C SER A 247 -2.52 0.70 16.87
N PRO A 248 -2.43 2.01 17.17
CA PRO A 248 -1.18 2.64 17.61
C PRO A 248 -0.60 2.09 18.91
N ASP A 249 -1.42 1.43 19.72
CA ASP A 249 -1.02 0.76 20.97
C ASP A 249 -0.47 -0.66 20.78
N GLY A 250 -0.41 -1.15 19.52
CA GLY A 250 0.08 -2.48 19.16
C GLY A 250 -0.96 -3.59 19.28
N ASN A 251 -2.23 -3.25 19.52
CA ASN A 251 -3.30 -4.23 19.48
C ASN A 251 -3.70 -4.53 18.03
N CYS A 252 -3.86 -5.81 17.69
CA CYS A 252 -4.45 -6.20 16.42
C CYS A 252 -5.94 -5.84 16.44
N PHE A 253 -6.30 -4.79 15.68
CA PHE A 253 -7.69 -4.34 15.56
C PHE A 253 -8.51 -5.34 14.76
N ASP A 254 -7.93 -5.86 13.68
CA ASP A 254 -8.53 -6.92 12.85
C ASP A 254 -7.44 -7.64 12.04
N GLU A 255 -7.68 -8.93 11.81
CA GLU A 255 -6.93 -9.77 10.89
C GLU A 255 -7.91 -10.45 9.94
N MET A 256 -7.69 -10.28 8.64
CA MET A 256 -8.53 -10.93 7.63
C MET A 256 -8.28 -12.43 7.58
N PRO A 257 -9.24 -13.22 7.06
CA PRO A 257 -9.08 -14.66 6.96
C PRO A 257 -7.90 -15.03 6.06
N PHE A 258 -7.28 -16.17 6.37
CA PHE A 258 -6.23 -16.73 5.54
C PHE A 258 -6.82 -17.50 4.37
N PHE A 259 -6.16 -17.42 3.19
CA PHE A 259 -6.50 -18.13 1.96
C PHE A 259 -7.90 -17.86 1.39
N GLU A 260 -8.48 -16.70 1.69
CA GLU A 260 -9.80 -16.32 1.22
C GLU A 260 -9.80 -14.91 0.59
N GLU A 261 -10.70 -14.70 -0.40
CA GLU A 261 -11.02 -13.35 -0.88
C GLU A 261 -11.69 -12.56 0.25
N CYS A 262 -11.22 -11.35 0.50
CA CYS A 262 -11.80 -10.52 1.55
C CYS A 262 -11.71 -9.04 1.21
N LEU A 263 -12.82 -8.32 1.43
CA LEU A 263 -12.88 -6.86 1.44
C LEU A 263 -13.46 -6.41 2.77
N ARG A 264 -12.73 -5.59 3.52
CA ARG A 264 -13.21 -4.99 4.76
C ARG A 264 -12.93 -3.50 4.80
N ILE A 265 -13.84 -2.77 5.44
CA ILE A 265 -13.75 -1.31 5.58
C ILE A 265 -13.62 -0.96 7.05
N TYR A 266 -12.68 -0.08 7.34
CA TYR A 266 -12.32 0.33 8.70
C TYR A 266 -12.47 1.84 8.85
N ASP A 267 -13.09 2.25 9.94
CA ASP A 267 -13.15 3.65 10.35
C ASP A 267 -11.86 4.03 11.06
N LEU A 268 -11.09 4.98 10.52
CA LEU A 268 -9.80 5.40 11.08
C LEU A 268 -9.93 5.81 12.56
N ASP A 269 -10.96 6.59 12.90
CA ASP A 269 -11.20 7.05 14.28
C ASP A 269 -11.47 5.92 15.28
N ARG A 270 -11.92 4.74 14.80
CA ARG A 270 -12.11 3.57 15.65
C ARG A 270 -10.83 2.79 15.84
N VAL A 271 -9.94 2.81 14.85
CA VAL A 271 -8.65 2.13 14.90
C VAL A 271 -7.67 2.88 15.81
N VAL A 272 -7.75 4.22 15.88
CA VAL A 272 -6.85 5.06 16.70
C VAL A 272 -7.30 5.22 18.16
N LYS A 273 -8.49 4.75 18.52
CA LYS A 273 -9.03 4.77 19.90
C LYS A 273 -8.60 3.55 20.70
#